data_aff6dbfe074cf440ab4d9e494aaa8fb2
#
_entry.id   aff6dbfe074cf440ab4d9e494aaa8fb2
#
_cell.length_a   1.000
_cell.length_b   1.000
_cell.length_c   1.000
_cell.angle_alpha   90.00
_cell.angle_beta   90.00
_cell.angle_gamma   90.00
#
_symmetry.space_group_name_H-M   'P 1'
#
loop_
_entity.id
_entity.type
_entity.pdbx_description
1 polymer ?
#
loop_
_entity_poly.entity_id
_entity_poly.type
_entity_poly.pdbx_seq_one_letter_code
_entity_poly.pdbx_strand_id
1 'polypeptide(L)'
;MLIEGLASVFLETDQSGDRVRPGAFAESLKRSRSFPMLWRHRPGAIAGVWTRFCETGRGLEVRGMVDTAKPYGRLADQEISRGLNGLSIGFRPQRWRFRPDGGRDLIELDLVEVSLVRDPMANGARFRVIETSDLRRVA
;
A
#
# COMPACT_ATOMS: atom_id res chain seq x y z
N MET A 1 -5.32 -14.33 6.99
CA MET A 1 -3.86 -14.06 7.04
C MET A 1 -3.66 -12.57 7.23
N LEU A 2 -3.06 -12.20 8.33
CA LEU A 2 -2.82 -10.80 8.68
C LEU A 2 -1.48 -10.34 8.09
N ILE A 3 -1.51 -9.19 7.42
CA ILE A 3 -0.32 -8.60 6.81
C ILE A 3 -0.17 -7.14 7.25
N GLU A 4 1.06 -6.66 7.29
CA GLU A 4 1.36 -5.25 7.52
C GLU A 4 2.59 -4.82 6.76
N GLY A 5 2.67 -3.56 6.42
CA GLY A 5 3.82 -3.01 5.70
C GLY A 5 3.65 -1.55 5.34
N LEU A 6 4.56 -1.09 4.47
CA LEU A 6 4.52 0.25 3.92
C LEU A 6 3.94 0.18 2.50
N ALA A 7 2.77 0.80 2.30
CA ALA A 7 2.16 0.89 0.98
C ALA A 7 2.80 1.99 0.14
N SER A 8 3.41 2.98 0.79
CA SER A 8 4.17 4.06 0.15
C SER A 8 5.33 4.43 1.06
N VAL A 9 6.48 4.75 0.47
CA VAL A 9 7.68 5.15 1.20
C VAL A 9 7.98 6.61 0.84
N PHE A 10 8.00 7.49 1.85
CA PHE A 10 8.25 8.90 1.63
C PHE A 10 9.66 9.14 1.09
N LEU A 11 9.76 10.05 0.12
CA LEU A 11 11.01 10.54 -0.46
C LEU A 11 11.81 9.49 -1.24
N GLU A 12 11.28 8.28 -1.42
CA GLU A 12 11.85 7.30 -2.34
C GLU A 12 11.32 7.58 -3.75
N THR A 13 12.21 7.71 -4.72
CA THR A 13 11.82 7.89 -6.11
C THR A 13 11.40 6.54 -6.68
N ASP A 14 10.15 6.46 -7.15
CA ASP A 14 9.63 5.22 -7.71
C ASP A 14 10.03 5.05 -9.20
N GLN A 15 9.58 3.95 -9.80
CA GLN A 15 9.93 3.63 -11.19
C GLN A 15 9.38 4.63 -12.21
N SER A 16 8.31 5.36 -11.85
CA SER A 16 7.74 6.39 -12.73
C SER A 16 8.39 7.77 -12.55
N GLY A 17 9.32 7.90 -11.62
CA GLY A 17 9.94 9.18 -11.28
C GLY A 17 9.19 9.98 -10.22
N ASP A 18 8.17 9.41 -9.63
CA ASP A 18 7.41 10.07 -8.57
C ASP A 18 8.07 9.88 -7.20
N ARG A 19 7.96 10.91 -6.39
CA ARG A 19 8.41 10.92 -5.00
C ARG A 19 7.29 11.46 -4.13
N VAL A 20 6.79 10.64 -3.20
CA VAL A 20 5.69 11.03 -2.31
C VAL A 20 6.26 11.80 -1.13
N ARG A 21 5.68 12.95 -0.83
CA ARG A 21 6.10 13.81 0.28
C ARG A 21 5.37 13.43 1.56
N PRO A 22 6.02 13.58 2.73
CA PRO A 22 5.32 13.45 4.00
C PRO A 22 4.08 14.37 4.04
N GLY A 23 2.95 13.86 4.53
CA GLY A 23 1.69 14.58 4.58
C GLY A 23 0.82 14.39 3.35
N ALA A 24 1.29 13.72 2.31
CA ALA A 24 0.55 13.59 1.05
C ALA A 24 -0.78 12.86 1.20
N PHE A 25 -0.90 11.95 2.17
CA PHE A 25 -2.12 11.17 2.41
C PHE A 25 -3.06 11.80 3.44
N ALA A 26 -2.65 12.86 4.12
CA ALA A 26 -3.38 13.37 5.29
C ALA A 26 -4.84 13.73 4.97
N GLU A 27 -5.08 14.48 3.89
CA GLU A 27 -6.44 14.89 3.52
C GLU A 27 -7.27 13.69 3.04
N SER A 28 -6.67 12.77 2.28
CA SER A 28 -7.34 11.57 1.79
C SER A 28 -7.82 10.70 2.96
N LEU A 29 -6.98 10.50 3.98
CA LEU A 29 -7.32 9.69 5.15
C LEU A 29 -8.34 10.36 6.06
N LYS A 30 -8.47 11.68 6.02
CA LYS A 30 -9.57 12.39 6.72
C LYS A 30 -10.92 12.11 6.07
N ARG A 31 -10.96 12.02 4.73
CA ARG A 31 -12.20 11.79 3.98
C ARG A 31 -12.65 10.35 4.05
N SER A 32 -11.74 9.40 4.04
CA SER A 32 -12.06 7.96 4.10
C SER A 32 -10.88 7.19 4.65
N ARG A 33 -11.18 6.11 5.37
CA ARG A 33 -10.20 5.10 5.79
C ARG A 33 -10.59 3.71 5.30
N SER A 34 -11.55 3.64 4.37
CA SER A 34 -12.00 2.40 3.76
C SER A 34 -11.56 2.36 2.30
N PHE A 35 -10.57 1.53 2.01
CA PHE A 35 -10.02 1.37 0.67
C PHE A 35 -9.93 -0.12 0.35
N PRO A 36 -10.17 -0.52 -0.91
CA PRO A 36 -10.09 -1.93 -1.25
C PRO A 36 -8.66 -2.46 -1.26
N MET A 37 -8.52 -3.73 -0.85
CA MET A 37 -7.30 -4.51 -1.06
C MET A 37 -7.47 -5.24 -2.38
N LEU A 38 -6.76 -4.79 -3.41
CA LEU A 38 -6.90 -5.36 -4.74
C LEU A 38 -5.76 -6.29 -5.10
N TRP A 39 -6.05 -7.19 -6.02
CA TRP A 39 -5.04 -8.00 -6.66
C TRP A 39 -4.58 -7.29 -7.94
N ARG A 40 -3.31 -6.85 -7.95
CA ARG A 40 -2.63 -6.26 -9.11
C ARG A 40 -3.42 -5.11 -9.76
N HIS A 41 -3.99 -4.23 -8.94
CA HIS A 41 -4.77 -3.06 -9.40
C HIS A 41 -6.02 -3.42 -10.23
N ARG A 42 -6.45 -4.65 -10.21
CA ARG A 42 -7.64 -5.08 -10.98
C ARG A 42 -8.91 -4.63 -10.26
N PRO A 43 -9.74 -3.78 -10.89
CA PRO A 43 -11.02 -3.40 -10.28
C PRO A 43 -11.88 -4.63 -9.97
N GLY A 44 -12.44 -4.67 -8.77
CA GLY A 44 -13.26 -5.78 -8.33
C GLY A 44 -12.51 -7.04 -7.89
N ALA A 45 -11.20 -7.11 -8.09
CA ALA A 45 -10.40 -8.26 -7.66
C ALA A 45 -10.02 -8.13 -6.18
N ILE A 46 -11.01 -8.28 -5.31
CA ILE A 46 -10.85 -8.09 -3.87
C ILE A 46 -10.12 -9.28 -3.27
N ALA A 47 -8.94 -9.01 -2.68
CA ALA A 47 -8.12 -10.02 -2.03
C ALA A 47 -8.32 -10.06 -0.52
N GLY A 48 -8.92 -9.04 0.06
CA GLY A 48 -9.12 -8.94 1.49
C GLY A 48 -9.61 -7.56 1.90
N VAL A 49 -9.33 -7.19 3.14
CA VAL A 49 -9.75 -5.91 3.70
C VAL A 49 -8.59 -5.25 4.43
N TRP A 50 -8.40 -3.95 4.22
CA TRP A 50 -7.48 -3.15 5.01
C TRP A 50 -8.18 -2.70 6.29
N THR A 51 -7.49 -2.85 7.42
CA THR A 51 -8.05 -2.52 8.74
C THR A 51 -7.40 -1.30 9.37
N ARG A 52 -6.23 -0.88 8.85
CA ARG A 52 -5.51 0.28 9.39
C ARG A 52 -4.71 0.98 8.30
N PHE A 53 -4.80 2.32 8.31
CA PHE A 53 -3.96 3.21 7.52
C PHE A 53 -3.38 4.26 8.45
N CYS A 54 -2.06 4.46 8.40
CA CYS A 54 -1.39 5.43 9.26
C CYS A 54 -0.19 6.04 8.54
N GLU A 55 -0.17 7.38 8.41
CA GLU A 55 1.05 8.06 8.00
C GLU A 55 2.04 8.08 9.17
N THR A 56 3.24 7.62 8.92
CA THR A 56 4.36 7.71 9.86
C THR A 56 5.47 8.55 9.24
N GLY A 57 6.58 8.70 9.93
CA GLY A 57 7.75 9.36 9.34
C GLY A 57 8.34 8.63 8.15
N ARG A 58 8.05 7.33 7.98
CA ARG A 58 8.58 6.49 6.91
C ARG A 58 7.69 6.46 5.67
N GLY A 59 6.39 6.60 5.83
CA GLY A 59 5.45 6.47 4.74
C GLY A 59 4.04 6.16 5.20
N LEU A 60 3.27 5.50 4.34
CA LEU A 60 1.93 5.04 4.63
C LEU A 60 1.99 3.60 5.12
N GLU A 61 1.85 3.40 6.42
CA GLU A 61 1.74 2.07 7.00
C GLU A 61 0.32 1.55 6.87
N VAL A 62 0.20 0.28 6.51
CA VAL A 62 -1.09 -0.40 6.35
C VAL A 62 -1.05 -1.74 7.08
N ARG A 63 -2.22 -2.14 7.57
CA ARG A 63 -2.45 -3.48 8.11
C ARG A 63 -3.76 -3.98 7.56
N GLY A 64 -3.81 -5.25 7.20
CA GLY A 64 -5.00 -5.82 6.63
C GLY A 64 -5.05 -7.34 6.72
N MET A 65 -6.17 -7.88 6.32
CA MET A 65 -6.44 -9.31 6.35
C MET A 65 -6.68 -9.79 4.93
N VAL A 66 -5.84 -10.70 4.46
CA VAL A 66 -6.07 -11.42 3.21
C VAL A 66 -7.19 -12.44 3.45
N ASP A 67 -8.23 -12.40 2.64
CA ASP A 67 -9.41 -13.25 2.81
C ASP A 67 -9.29 -14.49 1.91
N THR A 68 -8.83 -15.58 2.49
CA THR A 68 -8.59 -16.83 1.77
C THR A 68 -9.89 -17.55 1.37
N ALA A 69 -11.05 -17.09 1.84
CA ALA A 69 -12.33 -17.58 1.38
C ALA A 69 -12.74 -16.99 0.01
N LYS A 70 -12.10 -15.88 -0.40
CA LYS A 70 -12.32 -15.25 -1.70
C LYS A 70 -11.34 -15.76 -2.74
N PRO A 71 -11.74 -15.86 -4.03
CA PRO A 71 -10.84 -16.37 -5.09
C PRO A 71 -9.52 -15.60 -5.19
N TYR A 72 -9.57 -14.26 -5.16
CA TYR A 72 -8.35 -13.46 -5.25
C TYR A 72 -7.54 -13.48 -3.95
N GLY A 73 -8.18 -13.69 -2.81
CA GLY A 73 -7.49 -13.91 -1.54
C GLY A 73 -6.73 -15.23 -1.52
N ARG A 74 -7.30 -16.30 -2.09
CA ARG A 74 -6.59 -17.58 -2.23
C ARG A 74 -5.41 -17.48 -3.18
N LEU A 75 -5.60 -16.76 -4.30
CA LEU A 75 -4.51 -16.53 -5.24
C LEU A 75 -3.38 -15.75 -4.57
N ALA A 76 -3.73 -14.70 -3.82
CA ALA A 76 -2.76 -13.91 -3.07
C ALA A 76 -2.01 -14.79 -2.06
N ASP A 77 -2.71 -15.62 -1.30
CA ASP A 77 -2.09 -16.53 -0.34
C ASP A 77 -1.08 -17.46 -1.00
N GLN A 78 -1.43 -18.05 -2.14
CA GLN A 78 -0.52 -18.89 -2.92
C GLN A 78 0.73 -18.13 -3.35
N GLU A 79 0.57 -16.91 -3.85
CA GLU A 79 1.70 -16.11 -4.32
C GLU A 79 2.55 -15.58 -3.17
N ILE A 80 1.93 -15.25 -2.03
CA ILE A 80 2.65 -14.85 -0.82
C ILE A 80 3.54 -16.00 -0.33
N SER A 81 3.05 -17.24 -0.36
CA SER A 81 3.85 -18.39 0.02
C SER A 81 5.04 -18.65 -0.92
N ARG A 82 4.99 -18.07 -2.12
CA ARG A 82 6.08 -18.13 -3.10
C ARG A 82 6.95 -16.87 -3.09
N GLY A 83 6.77 -16.00 -2.09
CA GLY A 83 7.62 -14.82 -1.90
C GLY A 83 7.05 -13.48 -2.35
N LEU A 84 5.81 -13.42 -2.85
CA LEU A 84 5.19 -12.14 -3.16
C LEU A 84 5.03 -11.32 -1.88
N ASN A 85 5.52 -10.08 -1.87
CA ASN A 85 5.45 -9.20 -0.71
C ASN A 85 5.33 -7.71 -1.07
N GLY A 86 5.04 -7.38 -2.33
CA GLY A 86 4.97 -5.99 -2.78
C GLY A 86 3.61 -5.35 -2.55
N LEU A 87 3.63 -4.07 -2.23
CA LEU A 87 2.45 -3.20 -2.15
C LEU A 87 2.56 -2.10 -3.18
N SER A 88 1.42 -1.69 -3.72
CA SER A 88 1.38 -0.57 -4.65
C SER A 88 0.07 0.18 -4.45
N ILE A 89 0.14 1.50 -4.44
CA ILE A 89 -1.05 2.36 -4.29
C ILE A 89 -1.64 2.71 -5.64
N GLY A 90 -2.98 2.75 -5.71
CA GLY A 90 -3.69 3.44 -6.75
C GLY A 90 -4.15 4.77 -6.19
N PHE A 91 -3.91 5.85 -6.91
CA PHE A 91 -4.17 7.20 -6.43
C PHE A 91 -4.45 8.16 -7.55
N ARG A 92 -5.01 9.34 -7.18
CA ARG A 92 -5.15 10.48 -8.08
C ARG A 92 -4.34 11.63 -7.51
N PRO A 93 -3.37 12.19 -8.29
CA PRO A 93 -2.61 13.35 -7.82
C PRO A 93 -3.54 14.57 -7.68
N GLN A 94 -3.44 15.27 -6.55
CA GLN A 94 -4.19 16.51 -6.30
C GLN A 94 -3.28 17.72 -6.38
N ARG A 95 -2.09 17.64 -5.80
CA ARG A 95 -1.04 18.67 -5.89
C ARG A 95 0.30 17.99 -6.10
N TRP A 96 1.07 18.50 -7.04
CA TRP A 96 2.41 18.00 -7.33
C TRP A 96 3.29 19.11 -7.88
N ARG A 97 4.57 18.86 -7.94
CA ARG A 97 5.57 19.76 -8.48
C ARG A 97 6.58 18.95 -9.29
N PHE A 98 6.90 19.44 -10.49
CA PHE A 98 7.97 18.84 -11.26
C PHE A 98 9.33 19.19 -10.64
N ARG A 99 10.20 18.19 -10.58
CA ARG A 99 11.60 18.40 -10.20
C ARG A 99 12.44 18.74 -11.44
N PRO A 100 13.64 19.37 -11.27
CA PRO A 100 14.56 19.63 -12.39
C PRO A 100 14.97 18.39 -13.17
N ASP A 101 14.94 17.19 -12.53
CA ASP A 101 15.29 15.93 -13.18
C ASP A 101 14.14 15.32 -14.02
N GLY A 102 13.00 16.00 -14.10
CA GLY A 102 11.83 15.56 -14.86
C GLY A 102 10.84 14.72 -14.10
N GLY A 103 11.17 14.32 -12.88
CA GLY A 103 10.24 13.58 -12.01
C GLY A 103 9.27 14.51 -11.29
N ARG A 104 8.34 13.92 -10.53
CA ARG A 104 7.34 14.68 -9.77
C ARG A 104 7.51 14.47 -8.27
N ASP A 105 7.33 15.54 -7.50
CA ASP A 105 7.05 15.46 -6.07
C ASP A 105 5.53 15.49 -5.90
N LEU A 106 4.97 14.44 -5.32
CA LEU A 106 3.55 14.34 -5.01
C LEU A 106 3.32 14.92 -3.62
N ILE A 107 2.63 16.06 -3.57
CA ILE A 107 2.45 16.84 -2.34
C ILE A 107 1.13 16.46 -1.66
N GLU A 108 0.09 16.24 -2.47
CA GLU A 108 -1.21 15.77 -2.00
C GLU A 108 -1.78 14.82 -3.04
N LEU A 109 -2.33 13.69 -2.57
CA LEU A 109 -2.96 12.71 -3.44
C LEU A 109 -4.22 12.17 -2.79
N ASP A 110 -5.17 11.72 -3.64
CA ASP A 110 -6.32 10.93 -3.21
C ASP A 110 -5.96 9.46 -3.34
N LEU A 111 -5.96 8.76 -2.23
CA LEU A 111 -5.79 7.31 -2.24
C LEU A 111 -7.05 6.65 -2.78
N VAL A 112 -6.91 5.74 -3.71
CA VAL A 112 -8.01 5.00 -4.32
C VAL A 112 -8.04 3.56 -3.84
N GLU A 113 -6.88 2.90 -3.81
CA GLU A 113 -6.77 1.50 -3.38
C GLU A 113 -5.32 1.18 -3.01
N VAL A 114 -5.13 0.06 -2.34
CA VAL A 114 -3.79 -0.52 -2.13
C VAL A 114 -3.84 -1.96 -2.60
N SER A 115 -2.92 -2.31 -3.49
CA SER A 115 -2.86 -3.63 -4.12
C SER A 115 -1.69 -4.45 -3.64
N LEU A 116 -1.90 -5.77 -3.68
CA LEU A 116 -0.83 -6.75 -3.57
C LEU A 116 -0.23 -6.96 -4.95
N VAL A 117 1.07 -6.78 -5.08
CA VAL A 117 1.77 -6.86 -6.38
C VAL A 117 3.10 -7.60 -6.22
N ARG A 118 3.60 -8.17 -7.31
CA ARG A 118 4.91 -8.81 -7.32
C ARG A 118 6.02 -7.77 -7.41
N ASP A 119 5.86 -6.79 -8.30
CA ASP A 119 6.86 -5.77 -8.57
C ASP A 119 6.28 -4.40 -8.22
N PRO A 120 6.49 -3.92 -6.97
CA PRO A 120 5.93 -2.64 -6.56
C PRO A 120 6.59 -1.48 -7.30
N MET A 121 5.82 -0.40 -7.53
CA MET A 121 6.31 0.81 -8.16
C MET A 121 7.44 1.44 -7.34
N ALA A 122 7.29 1.49 -6.01
CA ALA A 122 8.32 1.91 -5.08
C ALA A 122 8.98 0.66 -4.49
N ASN A 123 10.29 0.52 -4.64
CA ASN A 123 11.00 -0.69 -4.23
C ASN A 123 10.85 -1.03 -2.74
N GLY A 124 10.74 -0.01 -1.88
CA GLY A 124 10.56 -0.20 -0.44
C GLY A 124 9.13 -0.48 0.01
N ALA A 125 8.15 -0.47 -0.92
CA ALA A 125 6.74 -0.73 -0.59
C ALA A 125 6.52 -2.23 -0.46
N ARG A 126 6.72 -2.75 0.76
CA ARG A 126 6.72 -4.19 1.07
C ARG A 126 5.90 -4.46 2.32
N PHE A 127 5.32 -5.65 2.38
CA PHE A 127 4.62 -6.14 3.56
C PHE A 127 5.23 -7.43 4.08
N ARG A 128 4.87 -7.77 5.31
CA ARG A 128 5.17 -9.07 5.91
C ARG A 128 3.90 -9.69 6.48
N VAL A 129 3.89 -11.00 6.60
CA VAL A 129 2.83 -11.73 7.29
C VAL A 129 3.08 -11.64 8.80
N ILE A 130 2.04 -11.29 9.56
CA ILE A 130 2.13 -11.20 11.02
C ILE A 130 1.73 -12.54 11.62
N GLU A 131 2.64 -13.12 12.41
CA GLU A 131 2.35 -14.33 13.16
C GLU A 131 1.52 -14.00 14.40
N THR A 132 0.71 -14.96 14.86
CA THR A 132 -0.11 -14.77 16.06
C THR A 132 0.72 -14.40 17.29
N SER A 133 1.92 -14.93 17.39
CA SER A 133 2.86 -14.61 18.48
C SER A 133 3.29 -13.14 18.47
N ASP A 134 3.40 -12.52 17.28
CA ASP A 134 3.75 -11.12 17.15
C ASP A 134 2.65 -10.23 17.72
N LEU A 135 1.39 -10.59 17.49
CA LEU A 135 0.25 -9.83 18.02
C LEU A 135 0.23 -9.84 19.55
N ARG A 136 0.58 -10.95 20.17
CA ARG A 136 0.65 -11.07 21.63
C ARG A 136 1.73 -10.19 22.24
N ARG A 137 2.84 -9.96 21.51
CA ARG A 137 3.94 -9.11 21.97
C ARG A 137 3.57 -7.62 21.93
N VAL A 138 2.67 -7.24 21.05
CA VAL A 138 2.27 -5.84 20.83
C VAL A 138 1.10 -5.46 21.75
N ALA A 139 0.35 -6.43 22.22
CA ALA A 139 -0.76 -6.19 23.15
C ALA A 139 -0.23 -5.89 24.58
#